data_1baa906052cf6906c9bb2fa3fb5edfe3
#
_entry.id   1baa906052cf6906c9bb2fa3fb5edfe3
#
_cell.length_a   1.000
_cell.length_b   1.000
_cell.length_c   1.000
_cell.angle_alpha   90.00
_cell.angle_beta   90.00
_cell.angle_gamma   90.00
#
_symmetry.space_group_name_H-M   'P 1'
#
loop_
_entity.id
_entity.type
_entity.pdbx_description
1 polymer ?
#
loop_
_entity_poly.entity_id
_entity_poly.type
_entity_poly.pdbx_seq_one_letter_code
_entity_poly.pdbx_strand_id
1 'polypeptide(L)'
;MRIISGTARGRRLKTLEGMDVRPTTEKVKEAIFSSIQFDLPQATVLDLFAGSGQLGLEALSRGAKRAYLIDYSPKALSVIRENVAAAGFSEQTEVIQTEAAAFLKSSAPTMQWDLVFLDPPYRHDTIQEMLLLLEHHVAPDGKIICEHERELELPEELGVWRKKKTYSYGSIAVTVYIYKEEVTQN
;
A
#
# COMPACT_ATOMS: atom_id res chain seq x y z
N MET A 1 -10.74 -8.17 -11.89
CA MET A 1 -9.46 -7.52 -11.58
C MET A 1 -8.30 -8.40 -12.03
N ARG A 2 -7.14 -7.85 -12.37
CA ARG A 2 -5.96 -8.62 -12.82
C ARG A 2 -4.65 -7.90 -12.44
N ILE A 3 -3.55 -8.64 -12.46
CA ILE A 3 -2.19 -8.09 -12.42
C ILE A 3 -1.88 -7.47 -13.79
N ILE A 4 -1.39 -6.22 -13.78
CA ILE A 4 -1.23 -5.42 -15.02
C ILE A 4 0.12 -5.64 -15.66
N SER A 5 1.19 -5.78 -14.86
CA SER A 5 2.56 -5.85 -15.37
C SER A 5 3.43 -6.83 -14.58
N GLY A 6 4.64 -7.10 -15.07
CA GLY A 6 5.62 -7.95 -14.42
C GLY A 6 5.46 -9.44 -14.72
N THR A 7 6.02 -10.27 -13.84
CA THR A 7 6.15 -11.73 -14.02
C THR A 7 4.81 -12.48 -14.02
N ALA A 8 3.80 -11.96 -13.30
CA ALA A 8 2.45 -12.52 -13.23
C ALA A 8 1.41 -11.73 -14.07
N ARG A 9 1.86 -10.93 -15.04
CA ARG A 9 0.99 -10.12 -15.91
C ARG A 9 -0.18 -10.93 -16.48
N GLY A 10 -1.38 -10.35 -16.44
CA GLY A 10 -2.61 -10.93 -16.97
C GLY A 10 -3.29 -11.92 -16.02
N ARG A 11 -2.66 -12.31 -14.91
CA ARG A 11 -3.25 -13.20 -13.91
C ARG A 11 -4.49 -12.53 -13.31
N ARG A 12 -5.62 -13.23 -13.41
CA ARG A 12 -6.88 -12.77 -12.81
C ARG A 12 -6.84 -12.95 -11.29
N LEU A 13 -7.33 -11.95 -10.58
CA LEU A 13 -7.47 -11.95 -9.12
C LEU A 13 -8.95 -11.99 -8.77
N LYS A 14 -9.30 -12.76 -7.76
CA LYS A 14 -10.62 -12.74 -7.13
C LYS A 14 -10.84 -11.40 -6.44
N THR A 15 -12.08 -10.95 -6.44
CA THR A 15 -12.53 -9.73 -5.74
C THR A 15 -13.39 -10.13 -4.55
N LEU A 16 -13.54 -9.23 -3.59
CA LEU A 16 -14.47 -9.39 -2.47
C LEU A 16 -15.90 -9.15 -2.99
N GLU A 17 -16.76 -10.15 -2.85
CA GLU A 17 -18.19 -10.01 -3.18
C GLU A 17 -18.93 -9.25 -2.06
N GLY A 18 -19.86 -8.38 -2.44
CA GLY A 18 -20.81 -7.73 -1.50
C GLY A 18 -20.21 -6.59 -0.68
N MET A 19 -18.99 -6.18 -0.90
CA MET A 19 -18.48 -4.90 -0.43
C MET A 19 -18.65 -3.86 -1.56
N ASP A 20 -19.16 -2.69 -1.22
CA ASP A 20 -19.07 -1.47 -2.05
C ASP A 20 -17.61 -0.99 -2.12
N VAL A 21 -16.70 -1.95 -2.31
CA VAL A 21 -15.29 -1.67 -2.53
C VAL A 21 -15.21 -1.17 -3.95
N ARG A 22 -15.06 0.11 -4.09
CA ARG A 22 -14.72 0.72 -5.36
C ARG A 22 -13.35 0.18 -5.75
N PRO A 23 -13.25 -0.76 -6.69
CA PRO A 23 -11.95 -1.33 -7.01
C PRO A 23 -11.09 -0.20 -7.55
N THR A 24 -9.87 -0.05 -7.02
CA THR A 24 -8.83 0.74 -7.67
C THR A 24 -8.83 0.37 -9.15
N THR A 25 -9.23 1.30 -10.00
CA THR A 25 -9.35 0.99 -11.43
C THR A 25 -7.98 0.58 -11.96
N GLU A 26 -7.93 -0.31 -12.96
CA GLU A 26 -6.65 -0.70 -13.59
C GLU A 26 -5.82 0.54 -13.97
N LYS A 27 -6.48 1.62 -14.38
CA LYS A 27 -5.85 2.89 -14.76
C LYS A 27 -5.19 3.59 -13.57
N VAL A 28 -5.84 3.64 -12.42
CA VAL A 28 -5.27 4.23 -11.18
C VAL A 28 -4.10 3.38 -10.71
N LYS A 29 -4.27 2.06 -10.66
CA LYS A 29 -3.21 1.12 -10.30
C LYS A 29 -1.99 1.26 -11.21
N GLU A 30 -2.17 1.33 -12.53
CA GLU A 30 -1.09 1.55 -13.47
C GLU A 30 -0.35 2.87 -13.20
N ALA A 31 -1.08 3.94 -12.91
CA ALA A 31 -0.49 5.23 -12.60
C ALA A 31 0.29 5.22 -11.28
N ILE A 32 -0.24 4.58 -10.21
CA ILE A 32 0.48 4.36 -8.95
C ILE A 32 1.83 3.70 -9.25
N PHE A 33 1.79 2.53 -9.91
CA PHE A 33 2.99 1.74 -10.13
C PHE A 33 3.97 2.36 -11.14
N SER A 34 3.50 3.19 -12.06
CA SER A 34 4.38 3.99 -12.92
C SER A 34 5.14 5.05 -12.14
N SER A 35 4.52 5.65 -11.12
CA SER A 35 5.16 6.68 -10.29
C SER A 35 6.24 6.16 -9.35
N ILE A 36 6.21 4.86 -9.03
CA ILE A 36 7.15 4.18 -8.12
C ILE A 36 7.95 3.06 -8.80
N GLN A 37 7.96 3.01 -10.12
CA GLN A 37 8.54 1.88 -10.87
C GLN A 37 10.02 1.60 -10.55
N PHE A 38 10.79 2.63 -10.22
CA PHE A 38 12.21 2.50 -9.87
C PHE A 38 12.45 2.13 -8.41
N ASP A 39 11.41 2.24 -7.57
CA ASP A 39 11.46 1.89 -6.15
C ASP A 39 11.06 0.42 -5.89
N LEU A 40 10.47 -0.26 -6.88
CA LEU A 40 9.94 -1.62 -6.74
C LEU A 40 11.00 -2.73 -6.69
N PRO A 41 12.10 -2.69 -7.50
CA PRO A 41 13.05 -3.79 -7.53
C PRO A 41 13.66 -4.05 -6.14
N GLN A 42 13.49 -5.27 -5.64
CA GLN A 42 13.97 -5.74 -4.33
C GLN A 42 13.31 -5.07 -3.11
N ALA A 43 12.27 -4.24 -3.29
CA ALA A 43 11.57 -3.59 -2.21
C ALA A 43 10.82 -4.57 -1.30
N THR A 44 10.82 -4.28 -0.02
CA THR A 44 9.91 -4.86 0.96
C THR A 44 8.68 -3.96 1.07
N VAL A 45 7.51 -4.53 0.83
CA VAL A 45 6.24 -3.80 0.68
C VAL A 45 5.30 -4.12 1.83
N LEU A 46 4.62 -3.11 2.35
CA LEU A 46 3.53 -3.24 3.33
C LEU A 46 2.24 -2.71 2.71
N ASP A 47 1.17 -3.51 2.76
CA ASP A 47 -0.18 -3.13 2.37
C ASP A 47 -1.08 -3.27 3.61
N LEU A 48 -1.42 -2.13 4.22
CA LEU A 48 -2.11 -2.09 5.52
C LEU A 48 -3.63 -2.28 5.43
N PHE A 49 -4.20 -2.23 4.24
CA PHE A 49 -5.63 -2.44 3.96
C PHE A 49 -5.77 -3.31 2.71
N ALA A 50 -5.23 -4.51 2.77
CA ALA A 50 -4.91 -5.29 1.58
C ALA A 50 -6.13 -5.74 0.75
N GLY A 51 -7.31 -5.88 1.36
CA GLY A 51 -8.54 -6.25 0.66
C GLY A 51 -8.42 -7.55 -0.13
N SER A 52 -8.20 -7.47 -1.43
CA SER A 52 -7.94 -8.62 -2.31
C SER A 52 -6.45 -8.94 -2.49
N GLY A 53 -5.57 -8.13 -1.92
CA GLY A 53 -4.11 -8.21 -2.08
C GLY A 53 -3.58 -7.62 -3.38
N GLN A 54 -4.40 -6.87 -4.11
CA GLN A 54 -4.07 -6.44 -5.48
C GLN A 54 -2.83 -5.55 -5.58
N LEU A 55 -2.61 -4.64 -4.62
CA LEU A 55 -1.46 -3.73 -4.66
C LEU A 55 -0.17 -4.47 -4.31
N GLY A 56 -0.15 -5.25 -3.23
CA GLY A 56 1.02 -6.06 -2.88
C GLY A 56 1.39 -7.09 -3.94
N LEU A 57 0.40 -7.77 -4.55
CA LEU A 57 0.65 -8.74 -5.62
C LEU A 57 1.14 -8.08 -6.92
N GLU A 58 0.65 -6.89 -7.26
CA GLU A 58 1.18 -6.09 -8.37
C GLU A 58 2.64 -5.70 -8.11
N ALA A 59 2.97 -5.28 -6.86
CA ALA A 59 4.34 -4.95 -6.47
C ALA A 59 5.28 -6.15 -6.63
N LEU A 60 4.90 -7.33 -6.13
CA LEU A 60 5.68 -8.56 -6.31
C LEU A 60 5.88 -8.92 -7.77
N SER A 61 4.82 -8.82 -8.58
CA SER A 61 4.89 -9.06 -10.03
C SER A 61 5.87 -8.14 -10.75
N ARG A 62 6.08 -6.93 -10.24
CA ARG A 62 7.02 -5.93 -10.77
C ARG A 62 8.42 -5.97 -10.16
N GLY A 63 8.72 -6.96 -9.32
CA GLY A 63 10.06 -7.21 -8.81
C GLY A 63 10.29 -6.84 -7.34
N ALA A 64 9.25 -6.53 -6.56
CA ALA A 64 9.39 -6.44 -5.11
C ALA A 64 9.85 -7.78 -4.54
N LYS A 65 10.65 -7.72 -3.48
CA LYS A 65 11.23 -8.91 -2.83
C LYS A 65 10.22 -9.63 -1.96
N ARG A 66 9.45 -8.89 -1.19
CA ARG A 66 8.48 -9.42 -0.22
C ARG A 66 7.31 -8.44 -0.03
N ALA A 67 6.12 -8.98 0.22
CA ALA A 67 4.94 -8.21 0.56
C ALA A 67 4.31 -8.70 1.87
N TYR A 68 3.96 -7.75 2.73
CA TYR A 68 3.16 -7.95 3.94
C TYR A 68 1.76 -7.43 3.65
N LEU A 69 0.78 -8.32 3.70
CA LEU A 69 -0.63 -8.02 3.38
C LEU A 69 -1.45 -8.10 4.66
N ILE A 70 -1.87 -6.96 5.15
CA ILE A 70 -2.60 -6.82 6.41
C ILE A 70 -4.06 -6.53 6.10
N ASP A 71 -4.96 -7.29 6.70
CA ASP A 71 -6.38 -7.01 6.70
C ASP A 71 -7.03 -7.60 7.97
N TYR A 72 -8.08 -6.97 8.48
CA TYR A 72 -8.79 -7.47 9.66
C TYR A 72 -9.87 -8.49 9.29
N SER A 73 -10.37 -8.45 8.04
CA SER A 73 -11.52 -9.25 7.59
C SER A 73 -11.13 -10.69 7.24
N PRO A 74 -11.71 -11.70 7.91
CA PRO A 74 -11.50 -13.11 7.53
C PRO A 74 -11.85 -13.41 6.05
N LYS A 75 -12.86 -12.72 5.50
CA LYS A 75 -13.22 -12.85 4.08
C LYS A 75 -12.11 -12.32 3.17
N ALA A 76 -11.54 -11.16 3.50
CA ALA A 76 -10.41 -10.60 2.77
C ALA A 76 -9.21 -11.56 2.80
N LEU A 77 -8.86 -12.08 3.99
CA LEU A 77 -7.75 -13.03 4.14
C LEU A 77 -7.91 -14.29 3.28
N SER A 78 -9.13 -14.82 3.18
CA SER A 78 -9.41 -15.98 2.31
C SER A 78 -9.12 -15.64 0.85
N VAL A 79 -9.63 -14.49 0.37
CA VAL A 79 -9.42 -14.02 -1.01
C VAL A 79 -7.93 -13.74 -1.28
N ILE A 80 -7.25 -13.06 -0.33
CA ILE A 80 -5.82 -12.78 -0.44
C ILE A 80 -5.02 -14.08 -0.63
N ARG A 81 -5.23 -15.08 0.24
CA ARG A 81 -4.50 -16.36 0.18
C ARG A 81 -4.73 -17.09 -1.15
N GLU A 82 -5.95 -17.10 -1.66
CA GLU A 82 -6.25 -17.67 -2.97
C GLU A 82 -5.55 -16.91 -4.10
N ASN A 83 -5.55 -15.59 -4.06
CA ASN A 83 -4.88 -14.75 -5.04
C ASN A 83 -3.35 -14.89 -4.98
N VAL A 84 -2.76 -14.95 -3.78
CA VAL A 84 -1.33 -15.20 -3.56
C VAL A 84 -0.92 -16.55 -4.18
N ALA A 85 -1.66 -17.62 -3.91
CA ALA A 85 -1.41 -18.94 -4.46
C ALA A 85 -1.56 -18.95 -5.99
N ALA A 86 -2.65 -18.36 -6.52
CA ALA A 86 -2.90 -18.25 -7.94
C ALA A 86 -1.84 -17.44 -8.70
N ALA A 87 -1.29 -16.40 -8.06
CA ALA A 87 -0.21 -15.60 -8.62
C ALA A 87 1.17 -16.26 -8.52
N GLY A 88 1.34 -17.29 -7.67
CA GLY A 88 2.61 -18.00 -7.46
C GLY A 88 3.56 -17.28 -6.50
N PHE A 89 3.04 -16.44 -5.58
CA PHE A 89 3.85 -15.62 -4.68
C PHE A 89 3.81 -16.06 -3.21
N SER A 90 3.44 -17.34 -2.94
CA SER A 90 3.28 -17.85 -1.57
C SER A 90 4.53 -17.70 -0.69
N GLU A 91 5.72 -17.84 -1.25
CA GLU A 91 6.99 -17.73 -0.50
C GLU A 91 7.41 -16.27 -0.26
N GLN A 92 6.87 -15.34 -1.04
CA GLN A 92 7.22 -13.91 -0.99
C GLN A 92 6.20 -13.08 -0.22
N THR A 93 5.13 -13.71 0.30
CA THR A 93 4.00 -12.98 0.90
C THR A 93 3.75 -13.44 2.32
N GLU A 94 3.65 -12.47 3.24
CA GLU A 94 3.13 -12.65 4.59
C GLU A 94 1.69 -12.13 4.63
N VAL A 95 0.73 -12.98 5.02
CA VAL A 95 -0.69 -12.60 5.13
C VAL A 95 -1.10 -12.62 6.60
N ILE A 96 -1.40 -11.46 7.15
CA ILE A 96 -1.60 -11.27 8.59
C ILE A 96 -3.00 -10.72 8.86
N GLN A 97 -3.75 -11.42 9.72
CA GLN A 97 -5.07 -10.99 10.16
C GLN A 97 -4.97 -10.11 11.39
N THR A 98 -5.11 -8.81 11.22
CA THR A 98 -5.12 -7.84 12.32
C THR A 98 -5.60 -6.47 11.82
N GLU A 99 -5.97 -5.59 12.74
CA GLU A 99 -6.18 -4.17 12.47
C GLU A 99 -4.85 -3.48 12.14
N ALA A 100 -4.84 -2.57 11.17
CA ALA A 100 -3.64 -1.86 10.71
C ALA A 100 -2.89 -1.15 11.84
N ALA A 101 -3.62 -0.41 12.69
CA ALA A 101 -3.03 0.29 13.85
C ALA A 101 -2.44 -0.68 14.87
N ALA A 102 -3.11 -1.81 15.14
CA ALA A 102 -2.62 -2.83 16.06
C ALA A 102 -1.34 -3.50 15.53
N PHE A 103 -1.28 -3.76 14.22
CA PHE A 103 -0.09 -4.29 13.56
C PHE A 103 1.11 -3.36 13.76
N LEU A 104 0.97 -2.08 13.44
CA LEU A 104 2.06 -1.11 13.56
C LEU A 104 2.52 -0.95 15.02
N LYS A 105 1.58 -0.85 15.97
CA LYS A 105 1.89 -0.74 17.41
C LYS A 105 2.61 -1.97 17.97
N SER A 106 2.39 -3.15 17.41
CA SER A 106 3.01 -4.41 17.85
C SER A 106 4.30 -4.74 17.09
N SER A 107 4.57 -4.08 15.97
CA SER A 107 5.77 -4.29 15.16
C SER A 107 7.01 -3.74 15.85
N ALA A 108 8.13 -4.46 15.76
CA ALA A 108 9.39 -3.96 16.28
C ALA A 108 9.84 -2.71 15.51
N PRO A 109 10.36 -1.66 16.17
CA PRO A 109 10.84 -0.44 15.49
C PRO A 109 11.93 -0.69 14.42
N THR A 110 12.60 -1.83 14.48
CA THR A 110 13.59 -2.27 13.49
C THR A 110 12.97 -2.86 12.22
N MET A 111 11.64 -3.13 12.23
CA MET A 111 10.92 -3.62 11.07
C MET A 111 10.54 -2.43 10.19
N GLN A 112 11.19 -2.30 9.04
CA GLN A 112 11.03 -1.20 8.12
C GLN A 112 10.66 -1.71 6.72
N TRP A 113 9.83 -0.92 6.03
CA TRP A 113 9.38 -1.20 4.66
C TRP A 113 9.82 -0.09 3.71
N ASP A 114 10.16 -0.47 2.48
CA ASP A 114 10.56 0.47 1.42
C ASP A 114 9.34 1.18 0.83
N LEU A 115 8.22 0.46 0.70
CA LEU A 115 6.96 0.98 0.16
C LEU A 115 5.80 0.57 1.07
N VAL A 116 4.97 1.55 1.43
CA VAL A 116 3.76 1.31 2.21
C VAL A 116 2.54 1.80 1.43
N PHE A 117 1.55 0.93 1.24
CA PHE A 117 0.26 1.27 0.66
C PHE A 117 -0.77 1.49 1.75
N LEU A 118 -1.51 2.60 1.64
CA LEU A 118 -2.64 2.97 2.47
C LEU A 118 -3.86 3.20 1.57
N ASP A 119 -4.78 2.24 1.56
CA ASP A 119 -6.09 2.33 0.88
C ASP A 119 -7.20 1.99 1.87
N PRO A 120 -7.37 2.80 2.94
CA PRO A 120 -8.35 2.51 3.97
C PRO A 120 -9.77 2.68 3.47
N PRO A 121 -10.74 1.92 4.02
CA PRO A 121 -12.15 2.20 3.80
C PRO A 121 -12.48 3.59 4.37
N TYR A 122 -13.15 4.41 3.57
CA TYR A 122 -13.55 5.81 3.76
C TYR A 122 -13.71 6.29 5.23
N ARG A 123 -12.59 6.73 5.86
CA ARG A 123 -12.57 7.49 7.11
C ARG A 123 -11.46 8.52 7.04
N HIS A 124 -11.82 9.78 7.13
CA HIS A 124 -10.91 10.92 6.97
C HIS A 124 -9.67 10.87 7.88
N ASP A 125 -9.83 10.37 9.11
CA ASP A 125 -8.75 10.39 10.10
C ASP A 125 -7.80 9.19 10.01
N THR A 126 -8.19 8.11 9.31
CA THR A 126 -7.40 6.86 9.29
C THR A 126 -6.04 7.04 8.64
N ILE A 127 -5.95 7.77 7.52
CA ILE A 127 -4.66 7.99 6.83
C ILE A 127 -3.70 8.76 7.74
N GLN A 128 -4.18 9.81 8.42
CA GLN A 128 -3.36 10.62 9.30
C GLN A 128 -2.87 9.81 10.51
N GLU A 129 -3.73 8.98 11.10
CA GLU A 129 -3.33 8.07 12.18
C GLU A 129 -2.24 7.10 11.71
N MET A 130 -2.41 6.48 10.53
CA MET A 130 -1.41 5.55 9.98
C MET A 130 -0.09 6.26 9.69
N LEU A 131 -0.11 7.47 9.14
CA LEU A 131 1.10 8.26 8.90
C LEU A 131 1.90 8.47 10.20
N LEU A 132 1.23 8.84 11.30
CA LEU A 132 1.90 9.02 12.60
C LEU A 132 2.47 7.72 13.14
N LEU A 133 1.76 6.59 12.99
CA LEU A 133 2.23 5.28 13.46
C LEU A 133 3.39 4.73 12.60
N LEU A 134 3.52 5.17 11.36
CA LEU A 134 4.56 4.74 10.43
C LEU A 134 5.91 5.44 10.63
N GLU A 135 6.03 6.40 11.54
CA GLU A 135 7.23 7.23 11.73
C GLU A 135 8.55 6.44 11.81
N HIS A 136 8.52 5.24 12.43
CA HIS A 136 9.72 4.40 12.59
C HIS A 136 9.72 3.13 11.73
N HIS A 137 8.71 2.98 10.87
CA HIS A 137 8.45 1.75 10.14
C HIS A 137 8.68 1.86 8.62
N VAL A 138 9.19 2.98 8.16
CA VAL A 138 9.53 3.18 6.74
C VAL A 138 11.04 3.36 6.61
N ALA A 139 11.63 2.73 5.61
CA ALA A 139 13.05 2.87 5.31
C ALA A 139 13.40 4.34 4.95
N PRO A 140 14.64 4.81 5.14
CA PRO A 140 15.01 6.23 4.92
C PRO A 140 14.60 6.81 3.57
N ASP A 141 14.73 6.02 2.49
CA ASP A 141 14.31 6.41 1.13
C ASP A 141 12.92 5.89 0.77
N GLY A 142 12.21 5.33 1.75
CA GLY A 142 10.91 4.71 1.56
C GLY A 142 9.80 5.72 1.27
N LYS A 143 8.69 5.21 0.77
CA LYS A 143 7.53 6.01 0.37
C LYS A 143 6.24 5.43 0.92
N ILE A 144 5.32 6.31 1.29
CA ILE A 144 3.95 5.96 1.64
C ILE A 144 3.04 6.43 0.52
N ILE A 145 2.23 5.52 -0.02
CA ILE A 145 1.31 5.75 -1.12
C ILE A 145 -0.11 5.65 -0.57
N CYS A 146 -0.80 6.79 -0.49
CA CYS A 146 -2.15 6.89 0.05
C CYS A 146 -3.16 7.04 -1.08
N GLU A 147 -4.07 6.06 -1.25
CA GLU A 147 -5.27 6.21 -2.09
C GLU A 147 -6.40 6.80 -1.24
N HIS A 148 -7.09 7.81 -1.76
CA HIS A 148 -8.16 8.50 -1.05
C HIS A 148 -9.14 9.17 -2.01
N GLU A 149 -10.27 9.65 -1.48
CA GLU A 149 -11.18 10.49 -2.26
C GLU A 149 -10.51 11.80 -2.66
N ARG A 150 -10.78 12.27 -3.87
CA ARG A 150 -10.17 13.50 -4.39
C ARG A 150 -10.47 14.73 -3.57
N GLU A 151 -11.66 14.77 -2.96
CA GLU A 151 -12.14 15.86 -2.12
C GLU A 151 -11.48 15.89 -0.74
N LEU A 152 -10.82 14.78 -0.34
CA LEU A 152 -10.08 14.72 0.92
C LEU A 152 -8.74 15.45 0.77
N GLU A 153 -8.59 16.54 1.49
CA GLU A 153 -7.32 17.24 1.58
C GLU A 153 -6.44 16.64 2.68
N LEU A 154 -5.35 16.00 2.27
CA LEU A 154 -4.33 15.52 3.18
C LEU A 154 -3.32 16.63 3.48
N PRO A 155 -2.75 16.70 4.71
CA PRO A 155 -1.81 17.75 5.11
C PRO A 155 -0.54 17.72 4.26
N GLU A 156 0.03 18.93 4.01
CA GLU A 156 1.33 19.04 3.32
C GLU A 156 2.45 18.41 4.14
N GLU A 157 2.36 18.55 5.47
CA GLU A 157 3.29 17.96 6.43
C GLU A 157 2.56 17.36 7.62
N LEU A 158 3.01 16.19 8.08
CA LEU A 158 2.50 15.53 9.28
C LEU A 158 3.60 14.71 9.96
N GLY A 159 3.94 15.03 11.21
CA GLY A 159 5.06 14.38 11.90
C GLY A 159 6.36 14.54 11.10
N VAL A 160 6.99 13.43 10.78
CA VAL A 160 8.22 13.35 9.97
C VAL A 160 7.97 13.33 8.47
N TRP A 161 6.70 13.31 8.04
CA TRP A 161 6.31 13.18 6.65
C TRP A 161 6.12 14.52 5.96
N ARG A 162 6.52 14.59 4.69
CA ARG A 162 6.20 15.66 3.74
C ARG A 162 5.52 15.07 2.52
N LYS A 163 4.44 15.70 2.10
CA LYS A 163 3.77 15.38 0.84
C LYS A 163 4.72 15.68 -0.32
N LYS A 164 5.04 14.65 -1.11
CA LYS A 164 5.86 14.79 -2.30
C LYS A 164 5.02 15.23 -3.49
N LYS A 165 3.89 14.57 -3.69
CA LYS A 165 2.99 14.82 -4.83
C LYS A 165 1.63 14.17 -4.63
N THR A 166 0.60 14.80 -5.21
CA THR A 166 -0.73 14.22 -5.34
C THR A 166 -1.10 14.11 -6.81
N TYR A 167 -1.65 12.98 -7.19
CA TYR A 167 -2.17 12.67 -8.52
C TYR A 167 -3.67 12.46 -8.44
N SER A 168 -4.45 13.07 -9.35
CA SER A 168 -5.92 12.97 -9.36
C SER A 168 -6.41 12.16 -10.55
N TYR A 169 -7.32 11.22 -10.29
CA TYR A 169 -7.90 10.29 -11.27
C TYR A 169 -9.42 10.19 -11.06
N GLY A 170 -10.15 11.09 -11.71
CA GLY A 170 -11.61 11.19 -11.51
C GLY A 170 -11.95 11.59 -10.08
N SER A 171 -12.62 10.73 -9.34
CA SER A 171 -12.99 10.93 -7.92
C SER A 171 -11.97 10.37 -6.93
N ILE A 172 -10.86 9.80 -7.41
CA ILE A 172 -9.78 9.25 -6.60
C ILE A 172 -8.55 10.14 -6.70
N ALA A 173 -7.82 10.28 -5.62
CA ALA A 173 -6.49 10.85 -5.59
C ALA A 173 -5.50 9.86 -4.97
N VAL A 174 -4.24 9.98 -5.38
CA VAL A 174 -3.11 9.22 -4.84
C VAL A 174 -2.07 10.22 -4.37
N THR A 175 -1.84 10.25 -3.07
CA THR A 175 -0.83 11.12 -2.45
C THR A 175 0.37 10.29 -2.02
N VAL A 176 1.56 10.77 -2.38
CA VAL A 176 2.84 10.15 -1.99
C VAL A 176 3.49 10.99 -0.91
N TYR A 177 3.81 10.35 0.22
CA TYR A 177 4.60 10.93 1.30
C TYR A 177 6.01 10.36 1.32
N ILE A 178 6.96 11.20 1.70
CA ILE A 178 8.37 10.87 1.95
C ILE A 178 8.80 11.50 3.26
N TYR A 179 9.93 11.09 3.81
CA TYR A 179 10.54 11.80 4.94
C TYR A 179 10.82 13.26 4.59
N LYS A 180 10.66 14.14 5.57
CA LYS A 180 11.17 15.50 5.50
C LYS A 180 12.69 15.44 5.40
N GLU A 181 13.26 16.25 4.53
CA GLU A 181 14.71 16.47 4.54
C GLU A 181 15.09 17.15 5.87
N GLU A 182 16.06 16.58 6.57
CA GLU A 182 16.65 17.31 7.71
C GLU A 182 17.26 18.60 7.17
N VAL A 183 16.75 19.74 7.65
CA VAL A 183 17.38 21.03 7.38
C VAL A 183 18.71 21.02 8.12
N THR A 184 19.78 20.64 7.45
CA THR A 184 21.13 20.81 7.97
C THR A 184 21.33 22.31 8.16
N GLN A 185 21.15 22.80 9.39
CA GLN A 185 21.57 24.15 9.75
C GLN A 185 23.09 24.18 9.67
N ASN A 186 23.60 24.78 8.61
CA ASN A 186 25.00 25.20 8.50
C ASN A 186 25.24 26.44 9.35
#